data_becb3f1adca84d0b2359429263801d31
#
_entry.id   becb3f1adca84d0b2359429263801d31
#
_cell.length_a   1.000
_cell.length_b   1.000
_cell.length_c   1.000
_cell.angle_alpha   90.00
_cell.angle_beta   90.00
_cell.angle_gamma   90.00
#
_symmetry.space_group_name_H-M   'P 1'
#
loop_
_entity.id
_entity.type
_entity.pdbx_description
1 polymer ?
#
loop_
_entity_poly.entity_id
_entity_poly.type
_entity_poly.pdbx_seq_one_letter_code
_entity_poly.pdbx_strand_id
1 'polypeptide(L)'
;MVFLTSLQSIIPIVLLISLGYILKGRGMFHPIFSGNLSRFIMSVALPAGVFVSVLHHLHTSDLWDLRYGMLAVTLTYVIAYIVAFIMMKALKVPRGRRGIFINMVVNDNCLFIGLPVQIALFGQDALPYFLLYYIGNTISVWMVGVFLIELDPLPNAELGFDNSKTDSISNSTVDTETKRKKFKFDLKKLLPPPLLGFFVALIFLFFEIPLAPILHTTLNYLGDMVTPLSLIYIGIVLHDAGLKSMSLNKDSIGGIIGRFVISPIIMFCVIMGLQYGAGIVLEPIAIITFVVQSAGPVIAVLPIVANESKADLPFATGLVMISTILFVVAIPIIMEILTMIGITA
;
A
#
# COMPACT_ATOMS: atom_id res chain seq x y z
N MET A 1 -10.54 -18.00 20.88
CA MET A 1 -11.56 -16.94 20.72
C MET A 1 -11.08 -15.83 19.76
N VAL A 2 -9.88 -15.27 19.92
CA VAL A 2 -9.35 -14.18 19.07
C VAL A 2 -9.35 -14.52 17.58
N PHE A 3 -8.95 -15.73 17.19
CA PHE A 3 -8.96 -16.18 15.79
C PHE A 3 -10.37 -16.12 15.16
N LEU A 4 -11.40 -16.57 15.90
CA LEU A 4 -12.78 -16.50 15.42
C LEU A 4 -13.28 -15.06 15.30
N THR A 5 -12.92 -14.20 16.24
CA THR A 5 -13.28 -12.78 16.20
C THR A 5 -12.59 -12.08 15.01
N SER A 6 -11.29 -12.33 14.81
CA SER A 6 -10.55 -11.80 13.64
C SER A 6 -11.14 -12.32 12.33
N LEU A 7 -11.55 -13.60 12.27
CA LEU A 7 -12.20 -14.17 11.10
C LEU A 7 -13.56 -13.52 10.83
N GLN A 8 -14.38 -13.27 11.88
CA GLN A 8 -15.66 -12.58 11.75
C GLN A 8 -15.49 -11.14 11.22
N SER A 9 -14.44 -10.43 11.62
CA SER A 9 -14.12 -9.08 11.11
C SER A 9 -13.68 -9.09 9.65
N ILE A 10 -13.07 -10.18 9.18
CA ILE A 10 -12.58 -10.32 7.79
C ILE A 10 -13.70 -10.76 6.84
N ILE A 11 -14.70 -11.50 7.30
CA ILE A 11 -15.81 -11.98 6.45
C ILE A 11 -16.51 -10.84 5.69
N PRO A 12 -16.91 -9.71 6.30
CA PRO A 12 -17.49 -8.58 5.57
C PRO A 12 -16.56 -8.02 4.47
N ILE A 13 -15.26 -7.97 4.74
CA ILE A 13 -14.24 -7.53 3.78
C ILE A 13 -14.23 -8.45 2.56
N VAL A 14 -14.18 -9.77 2.79
CA VAL A 14 -14.19 -10.78 1.71
C VAL A 14 -15.51 -10.73 0.93
N LEU A 15 -16.64 -10.56 1.61
CA LEU A 15 -17.95 -10.46 0.95
C LEU A 15 -18.04 -9.23 0.04
N LEU A 16 -17.54 -8.06 0.46
CA LEU A 16 -17.53 -6.84 -0.35
C LEU A 16 -16.57 -6.96 -1.55
N ILE A 17 -15.40 -7.55 -1.36
CA ILE A 17 -14.46 -7.86 -2.46
C ILE A 17 -15.12 -8.82 -3.45
N SER A 18 -15.74 -9.89 -2.95
CA SER A 18 -16.45 -10.87 -3.78
C SER A 18 -17.62 -10.25 -4.53
N LEU A 19 -18.36 -9.35 -3.89
CA LEU A 19 -19.44 -8.60 -4.54
C LEU A 19 -18.91 -7.79 -5.73
N GLY A 20 -17.83 -7.02 -5.54
CA GLY A 20 -17.19 -6.26 -6.62
C GLY A 20 -16.74 -7.15 -7.78
N TYR A 21 -16.13 -8.31 -7.47
CA TYR A 21 -15.69 -9.30 -8.45
C TYR A 21 -16.88 -9.88 -9.26
N ILE A 22 -17.94 -10.30 -8.58
CA ILE A 22 -19.14 -10.91 -9.22
C ILE A 22 -19.88 -9.89 -10.07
N LEU A 23 -20.10 -8.67 -9.58
CA LEU A 23 -20.82 -7.63 -10.31
C LEU A 23 -20.06 -7.21 -11.58
N LYS A 24 -18.73 -7.14 -11.52
CA LYS A 24 -17.88 -6.92 -12.69
C LYS A 24 -18.01 -8.05 -13.69
N GLY A 25 -17.95 -9.30 -13.25
CA GLY A 25 -18.11 -10.48 -14.10
C GLY A 25 -19.47 -10.58 -14.76
N ARG A 26 -20.51 -9.99 -14.14
CA ARG A 26 -21.87 -9.88 -14.72
C ARG A 26 -22.03 -8.70 -15.70
N GLY A 27 -20.95 -7.93 -15.95
CA GLY A 27 -21.00 -6.79 -16.87
C GLY A 27 -21.68 -5.54 -16.30
N MET A 28 -21.97 -5.48 -14.99
CA MET A 28 -22.64 -4.32 -14.36
C MET A 28 -21.75 -3.06 -14.43
N PHE A 29 -20.43 -3.22 -14.40
CA PHE A 29 -19.50 -2.11 -14.39
C PHE A 29 -18.81 -1.93 -15.74
N HIS A 30 -19.03 -0.77 -16.36
CA HIS A 30 -18.33 -0.37 -17.57
C HIS A 30 -16.79 -0.34 -17.33
N PRO A 31 -15.95 -0.60 -18.36
CA PRO A 31 -14.48 -0.61 -18.20
C PRO A 31 -13.86 0.63 -17.53
N ILE A 32 -14.47 1.81 -17.74
CA ILE A 32 -14.00 3.09 -17.18
C ILE A 32 -14.40 3.24 -15.69
N PHE A 33 -15.34 2.44 -15.19
CA PHE A 33 -15.93 2.63 -13.86
C PHE A 33 -14.90 2.46 -12.73
N SER A 34 -14.02 1.47 -12.82
CA SER A 34 -12.97 1.25 -11.82
C SER A 34 -12.04 2.45 -11.67
N GLY A 35 -11.65 3.08 -12.78
CA GLY A 35 -10.83 4.29 -12.76
C GLY A 35 -11.56 5.50 -12.14
N ASN A 36 -12.83 5.67 -12.42
CA ASN A 36 -13.65 6.75 -11.84
C ASN A 36 -13.89 6.52 -10.35
N LEU A 37 -14.14 5.27 -9.94
CA LEU A 37 -14.34 4.90 -8.55
C LEU A 37 -13.05 5.14 -7.74
N SER A 38 -11.90 4.69 -8.25
CA SER A 38 -10.60 4.95 -7.63
C SER A 38 -10.34 6.45 -7.48
N ARG A 39 -10.60 7.24 -8.53
CA ARG A 39 -10.43 8.70 -8.49
C ARG A 39 -11.34 9.36 -7.46
N PHE A 40 -12.61 8.95 -7.35
CA PHE A 40 -13.52 9.46 -6.33
C PHE A 40 -13.04 9.14 -4.92
N ILE A 41 -12.65 7.89 -4.67
CA ILE A 41 -12.12 7.47 -3.37
C ILE A 41 -10.90 8.31 -3.01
N MET A 42 -9.91 8.40 -3.91
CA MET A 42 -8.64 9.08 -3.64
C MET A 42 -8.78 10.60 -3.51
N SER A 43 -9.67 11.23 -4.29
CA SER A 43 -9.72 12.69 -4.37
C SER A 43 -10.80 13.32 -3.51
N VAL A 44 -11.79 12.54 -3.05
CA VAL A 44 -12.95 13.05 -2.30
C VAL A 44 -13.14 12.30 -0.99
N ALA A 45 -13.41 11.00 -1.04
CA ALA A 45 -13.79 10.24 0.14
C ALA A 45 -12.65 10.13 1.17
N LEU A 46 -11.45 9.77 0.72
CA LEU A 46 -10.27 9.62 1.58
C LEU A 46 -9.81 10.93 2.23
N PRO A 47 -9.62 12.05 1.50
CA PRO A 47 -9.28 13.31 2.12
C PRO A 47 -10.28 13.74 3.19
N ALA A 48 -11.59 13.55 2.93
CA ALA A 48 -12.65 13.86 3.88
C ALA A 48 -12.57 12.97 5.12
N GLY A 49 -12.44 11.65 4.93
CA GLY A 49 -12.34 10.69 6.03
C GLY A 49 -11.09 10.91 6.89
N VAL A 50 -9.93 11.13 6.26
CA VAL A 50 -8.68 11.43 6.98
C VAL A 50 -8.80 12.74 7.77
N PHE A 51 -9.36 13.78 7.15
CA PHE A 51 -9.55 15.08 7.81
C PHE A 51 -10.38 14.96 9.09
N VAL A 52 -11.55 14.34 9.01
CA VAL A 52 -12.43 14.18 10.17
C VAL A 52 -11.82 13.25 11.23
N SER A 53 -11.19 12.17 10.79
CA SER A 53 -10.53 11.21 11.67
C SER A 53 -9.43 11.85 12.50
N VAL A 54 -8.59 12.70 11.88
CA VAL A 54 -7.55 13.45 12.60
C VAL A 54 -8.15 14.37 13.66
N LEU A 55 -9.20 15.13 13.32
CA LEU A 55 -9.84 16.04 14.27
C LEU A 55 -10.56 15.33 15.41
N HIS A 56 -10.99 14.08 15.20
CA HIS A 56 -11.72 13.31 16.21
C HIS A 56 -10.79 12.55 17.17
N HIS A 57 -9.65 12.02 16.66
CA HIS A 57 -8.81 11.06 17.38
C HIS A 57 -7.44 11.62 17.78
N LEU A 58 -7.01 12.78 17.27
CA LEU A 58 -5.74 13.41 17.64
C LEU A 58 -5.97 14.64 18.50
N HIS A 59 -5.22 14.73 19.60
CA HIS A 59 -5.07 15.93 20.36
C HIS A 59 -3.66 16.50 20.16
N THR A 60 -3.48 17.80 20.39
CA THR A 60 -2.17 18.47 20.24
C THR A 60 -1.10 17.88 21.16
N SER A 61 -1.49 17.36 22.35
CA SER A 61 -0.62 16.62 23.27
C SER A 61 -0.02 15.35 22.65
N ASP A 62 -0.82 14.63 21.87
CA ASP A 62 -0.48 13.30 21.35
C ASP A 62 0.55 13.37 20.23
N LEU A 63 0.61 14.51 19.51
CA LEU A 63 1.55 14.70 18.40
C LEU A 63 3.01 14.56 18.84
N TRP A 64 3.33 14.92 20.09
CA TRP A 64 4.68 14.75 20.59
C TRP A 64 5.03 13.29 20.89
N ASP A 65 4.07 12.52 21.34
CA ASP A 65 4.25 11.09 21.64
C ASP A 65 4.32 10.23 20.36
N LEU A 66 3.65 10.67 19.31
CA LEU A 66 3.70 10.04 18.00
C LEU A 66 5.10 10.05 17.33
N ARG A 67 6.04 10.88 17.79
CA ARG A 67 7.42 10.93 17.25
C ARG A 67 8.14 9.57 17.32
N TYR A 68 7.89 8.81 18.36
CA TYR A 68 8.50 7.48 18.53
C TYR A 68 7.89 6.45 17.57
N GLY A 69 6.60 6.55 17.30
CA GLY A 69 5.95 5.77 16.26
C GLY A 69 6.52 6.08 14.87
N MET A 70 6.72 7.36 14.55
CA MET A 70 7.35 7.78 13.29
C MET A 70 8.80 7.30 13.19
N LEU A 71 9.56 7.31 14.29
CA LEU A 71 10.91 6.75 14.34
C LEU A 71 10.90 5.25 14.03
N ALA A 72 10.00 4.49 14.66
CA ALA A 72 9.86 3.05 14.42
C ALA A 72 9.52 2.76 12.95
N VAL A 73 8.56 3.48 12.39
CA VAL A 73 8.18 3.36 10.97
C VAL A 73 9.35 3.68 10.05
N THR A 74 10.06 4.79 10.28
CA THR A 74 11.20 5.20 9.45
C THR A 74 12.33 4.18 9.48
N LEU A 75 12.72 3.71 10.67
CA LEU A 75 13.75 2.68 10.82
C LEU A 75 13.35 1.38 10.13
N THR A 76 12.07 1.00 10.23
CA THR A 76 11.56 -0.20 9.56
C THR A 76 11.71 -0.09 8.05
N TYR A 77 11.33 1.03 7.42
CA TYR A 77 11.50 1.20 5.99
C TYR A 77 12.96 1.13 5.56
N VAL A 78 13.88 1.77 6.31
CA VAL A 78 15.32 1.71 6.01
C VAL A 78 15.82 0.26 6.04
N ILE A 79 15.52 -0.47 7.11
CA ILE A 79 15.94 -1.87 7.26
C ILE A 79 15.27 -2.76 6.21
N ALA A 80 13.97 -2.56 5.94
CA ALA A 80 13.23 -3.33 4.94
C ALA A 80 13.82 -3.15 3.54
N TYR A 81 14.24 -1.94 3.13
CA TYR A 81 14.94 -1.73 1.86
C TYR A 81 16.27 -2.47 1.80
N ILE A 82 17.07 -2.44 2.87
CA ILE A 82 18.35 -3.18 2.93
C ILE A 82 18.09 -4.68 2.78
N VAL A 83 17.14 -5.23 3.53
CA VAL A 83 16.80 -6.65 3.49
C VAL A 83 16.22 -7.03 2.12
N ALA A 84 15.30 -6.24 1.56
CA ALA A 84 14.73 -6.49 0.23
C ALA A 84 15.80 -6.47 -0.86
N PHE A 85 16.78 -5.59 -0.76
CA PHE A 85 17.91 -5.53 -1.69
C PHE A 85 18.82 -6.77 -1.58
N ILE A 86 19.09 -7.25 -0.37
CA ILE A 86 19.82 -8.50 -0.11
C ILE A 86 19.05 -9.68 -0.70
N MET A 87 17.74 -9.78 -0.43
CA MET A 87 16.88 -10.84 -0.96
C MET A 87 16.85 -10.83 -2.49
N MET A 88 16.69 -9.66 -3.11
CA MET A 88 16.70 -9.48 -4.57
C MET A 88 18.00 -10.04 -5.19
N LYS A 89 19.16 -9.73 -4.56
CA LYS A 89 20.46 -10.26 -5.00
C LYS A 89 20.62 -11.76 -4.78
N ALA A 90 20.22 -12.25 -3.61
CA ALA A 90 20.33 -13.69 -3.25
C ALA A 90 19.47 -14.57 -4.17
N LEU A 91 18.26 -14.13 -4.50
CA LEU A 91 17.35 -14.80 -5.41
C LEU A 91 17.73 -14.60 -6.89
N LYS A 92 18.69 -13.72 -7.19
CA LYS A 92 19.12 -13.37 -8.55
C LYS A 92 17.93 -12.90 -9.40
N VAL A 93 17.11 -12.01 -8.85
CA VAL A 93 15.93 -11.46 -9.53
C VAL A 93 16.36 -10.79 -10.84
N PRO A 94 15.75 -11.14 -12.01
CA PRO A 94 16.14 -10.62 -13.32
C PRO A 94 15.82 -9.14 -13.45
N ARG A 95 16.45 -8.48 -14.43
CA ARG A 95 16.15 -7.08 -14.79
C ARG A 95 14.68 -6.97 -15.24
N GLY A 96 14.08 -5.82 -14.97
CA GLY A 96 12.66 -5.56 -15.19
C GLY A 96 11.77 -6.01 -14.04
N ARG A 97 12.28 -6.82 -13.11
CA ARG A 97 11.55 -7.30 -11.90
C ARG A 97 12.15 -6.82 -10.58
N ARG A 98 13.36 -6.29 -10.58
CA ARG A 98 14.11 -5.95 -9.36
C ARG A 98 13.41 -4.86 -8.55
N GLY A 99 13.09 -3.75 -9.21
CA GLY A 99 12.35 -2.65 -8.59
C GLY A 99 10.97 -3.08 -8.10
N ILE A 100 10.26 -3.91 -8.90
CA ILE A 100 8.97 -4.49 -8.54
C ILE A 100 9.10 -5.40 -7.30
N PHE A 101 10.11 -6.27 -7.27
CA PHE A 101 10.38 -7.17 -6.15
C PHE A 101 10.66 -6.42 -4.84
N ILE A 102 11.50 -5.38 -4.89
CA ILE A 102 11.79 -4.56 -3.72
C ILE A 102 10.52 -3.89 -3.21
N ASN A 103 9.70 -3.33 -4.10
CA ASN A 103 8.41 -2.74 -3.73
C ASN A 103 7.43 -3.77 -3.14
N MET A 104 7.43 -5.00 -3.66
CA MET A 104 6.65 -6.09 -3.08
C MET A 104 6.99 -6.33 -1.62
N VAL A 105 8.26 -6.33 -1.27
CA VAL A 105 8.72 -6.56 0.11
C VAL A 105 8.46 -5.37 1.02
N VAL A 106 8.67 -4.12 0.53
CA VAL A 106 8.74 -2.92 1.36
C VAL A 106 7.43 -2.16 1.42
N ASN A 107 6.75 -1.96 0.28
CA ASN A 107 5.62 -1.03 0.15
C ASN A 107 4.28 -1.76 0.03
N ASP A 108 3.31 -1.35 0.83
CA ASP A 108 2.00 -1.97 0.90
C ASP A 108 0.85 -1.06 0.46
N ASN A 109 -0.29 -1.67 0.25
CA ASN A 109 -1.55 -1.01 -0.05
C ASN A 109 -2.26 -0.62 1.24
N CYS A 110 -1.61 0.22 2.06
CA CYS A 110 -2.13 0.61 3.36
C CYS A 110 -3.49 1.32 3.25
N LEU A 111 -3.71 2.12 2.21
CA LEU A 111 -4.87 2.98 2.11
C LEU A 111 -6.14 2.23 1.69
N PHE A 112 -6.09 1.49 0.56
CA PHE A 112 -7.28 0.82 0.03
C PHE A 112 -7.64 -0.48 0.75
N ILE A 113 -6.65 -1.18 1.30
CA ILE A 113 -6.84 -2.45 2.00
C ILE A 113 -6.50 -2.32 3.48
N GLY A 114 -5.37 -1.70 3.80
CA GLY A 114 -4.90 -1.57 5.17
C GLY A 114 -5.86 -0.79 6.06
N LEU A 115 -6.33 0.38 5.64
CA LEU A 115 -7.24 1.22 6.43
C LEU A 115 -8.58 0.54 6.74
N PRO A 116 -9.32 -0.03 5.75
CA PRO A 116 -10.55 -0.74 6.05
C PRO A 116 -10.36 -1.90 7.04
N VAL A 117 -9.28 -2.66 6.88
CA VAL A 117 -8.96 -3.78 7.78
C VAL A 117 -8.61 -3.27 9.17
N GLN A 118 -7.83 -2.19 9.25
CA GLN A 118 -7.45 -1.56 10.51
C GLN A 118 -8.67 -1.11 11.31
N ILE A 119 -9.61 -0.41 10.65
CA ILE A 119 -10.85 0.04 11.30
C ILE A 119 -11.72 -1.15 11.72
N ALA A 120 -11.80 -2.18 10.89
CA ALA A 120 -12.59 -3.38 11.19
C ALA A 120 -12.04 -4.20 12.38
N LEU A 121 -10.71 -4.24 12.54
CA LEU A 121 -10.04 -5.02 13.59
C LEU A 121 -9.89 -4.25 14.90
N PHE A 122 -9.56 -2.96 14.84
CA PHE A 122 -9.10 -2.19 16.01
C PHE A 122 -9.92 -0.92 16.26
N GLY A 123 -10.93 -0.68 15.44
CA GLY A 123 -11.72 0.56 15.55
C GLY A 123 -10.94 1.79 15.13
N GLN A 124 -11.45 2.94 15.56
CA GLN A 124 -10.89 4.24 15.20
C GLN A 124 -9.70 4.66 16.08
N ASP A 125 -9.51 4.05 17.23
CA ASP A 125 -8.39 4.34 18.15
C ASP A 125 -7.02 4.04 17.52
N ALA A 126 -6.97 3.14 16.55
CA ALA A 126 -5.76 2.81 15.80
C ALA A 126 -5.39 3.83 14.70
N LEU A 127 -6.29 4.77 14.37
CA LEU A 127 -6.10 5.70 13.25
C LEU A 127 -4.89 6.62 13.37
N PRO A 128 -4.55 7.19 14.53
CA PRO A 128 -3.35 8.00 14.66
C PRO A 128 -2.08 7.24 14.23
N TYR A 129 -1.95 6.01 14.68
CA TYR A 129 -0.81 5.14 14.35
C TYR A 129 -0.84 4.69 12.89
N PHE A 130 -2.03 4.39 12.38
CA PHE A 130 -2.22 4.11 10.97
C PHE A 130 -1.74 5.29 10.10
N LEU A 131 -2.08 6.52 10.46
CA LEU A 131 -1.68 7.72 9.71
C LEU A 131 -0.17 7.91 9.70
N LEU A 132 0.53 7.64 10.80
CA LEU A 132 1.99 7.65 10.83
C LEU A 132 2.59 6.64 9.85
N TYR A 133 2.07 5.41 9.87
CA TYR A 133 2.48 4.38 8.94
C TYR A 133 2.21 4.78 7.49
N TYR A 134 1.02 5.33 7.22
CA TYR A 134 0.62 5.82 5.90
C TYR A 134 1.54 6.92 5.36
N ILE A 135 1.96 7.87 6.20
CA ILE A 135 2.93 8.91 5.82
C ILE A 135 4.25 8.26 5.42
N GLY A 136 4.78 7.37 6.25
CA GLY A 136 6.01 6.63 5.96
C GLY A 136 5.91 5.84 4.66
N ASN A 137 4.83 5.09 4.46
CA ASN A 137 4.58 4.32 3.24
C ASN A 137 4.48 5.23 2.01
N THR A 138 3.78 6.36 2.11
CA THR A 138 3.63 7.31 0.99
C THR A 138 4.97 7.88 0.56
N ILE A 139 5.80 8.32 1.51
CA ILE A 139 7.16 8.79 1.25
C ILE A 139 7.99 7.67 0.62
N SER A 140 7.96 6.48 1.20
CA SER A 140 8.67 5.30 0.72
C SER A 140 8.30 4.94 -0.73
N VAL A 141 7.01 4.86 -1.04
CA VAL A 141 6.50 4.53 -2.39
C VAL A 141 6.96 5.54 -3.42
N TRP A 142 6.70 6.83 -3.18
CA TRP A 142 6.87 7.86 -4.21
C TRP A 142 8.30 8.37 -4.34
N MET A 143 9.10 8.37 -3.27
CA MET A 143 10.49 8.81 -3.32
C MET A 143 11.45 7.69 -3.70
N VAL A 144 11.24 6.48 -3.18
CA VAL A 144 12.17 5.37 -3.35
C VAL A 144 11.58 4.29 -4.26
N GLY A 145 10.38 3.83 -3.97
CA GLY A 145 9.76 2.71 -4.64
C GLY A 145 9.58 2.91 -6.15
N VAL A 146 8.98 4.02 -6.55
CA VAL A 146 8.79 4.38 -7.97
C VAL A 146 10.13 4.55 -8.67
N PHE A 147 11.08 5.26 -8.03
CA PHE A 147 12.42 5.46 -8.58
C PHE A 147 13.15 4.14 -8.86
N LEU A 148 13.05 3.15 -7.96
CA LEU A 148 13.68 1.84 -8.16
C LEU A 148 13.08 1.06 -9.35
N ILE A 149 11.79 1.23 -9.62
CA ILE A 149 11.14 0.62 -10.79
C ILE A 149 11.57 1.32 -12.08
N GLU A 150 11.64 2.65 -12.07
CA GLU A 150 12.08 3.45 -13.22
C GLU A 150 13.55 3.17 -13.62
N LEU A 151 14.39 2.78 -12.66
CA LEU A 151 15.79 2.39 -12.91
C LEU A 151 15.95 0.96 -13.47
N ASP A 152 14.89 0.17 -13.51
CA ASP A 152 14.95 -1.25 -13.88
C ASP A 152 13.98 -1.63 -15.00
N PRO A 153 14.09 -1.03 -16.20
CA PRO A 153 13.28 -1.43 -17.35
C PRO A 153 13.72 -2.81 -17.87
N LEU A 154 12.80 -3.49 -18.57
CA LEU A 154 13.11 -4.72 -19.30
C LEU A 154 14.19 -4.47 -20.34
N PRO A 155 15.09 -5.46 -20.63
CA PRO A 155 16.01 -5.40 -21.74
C PRO A 155 15.26 -5.23 -23.08
N ASN A 156 15.79 -4.46 -24.00
CA ASN A 156 15.17 -4.15 -25.30
C ASN A 156 14.75 -5.41 -26.10
N ALA A 157 15.43 -6.54 -25.91
CA ALA A 157 15.10 -7.81 -26.54
C ALA A 157 13.77 -8.42 -26.05
N GLU A 158 13.29 -8.04 -24.84
CA GLU A 158 12.04 -8.54 -24.27
C GLU A 158 10.87 -7.57 -24.51
N LEU A 159 11.12 -6.42 -25.10
CA LEU A 159 10.10 -5.40 -25.40
C LEU A 159 9.23 -5.75 -26.61
N GLY A 160 9.34 -6.99 -27.18
CA GLY A 160 8.40 -7.56 -28.13
C GLY A 160 8.03 -6.63 -29.30
N PHE A 161 8.99 -5.96 -29.91
CA PHE A 161 8.79 -5.38 -31.24
C PHE A 161 8.73 -6.55 -32.22
N ASP A 162 7.52 -6.97 -32.56
CA ASP A 162 7.25 -7.84 -33.68
C ASP A 162 7.70 -7.12 -34.97
N ASN A 163 8.95 -7.34 -35.37
CA ASN A 163 9.53 -6.84 -36.61
C ASN A 163 8.94 -7.49 -37.88
N SER A 164 7.80 -8.16 -37.78
CA SER A 164 7.19 -8.86 -38.92
C SER A 164 6.27 -8.00 -39.78
N LYS A 165 6.15 -6.69 -39.52
CA LYS A 165 5.38 -5.76 -40.39
C LYS A 165 6.05 -4.40 -40.54
N THR A 166 7.19 -4.32 -41.21
CA THR A 166 7.57 -3.11 -41.96
C THR A 166 8.72 -3.46 -42.92
N ASP A 167 8.41 -4.12 -44.01
CA ASP A 167 9.15 -3.93 -45.25
C ASP A 167 8.77 -2.55 -45.80
N SER A 168 9.78 -1.80 -46.18
CA SER A 168 9.81 -0.50 -46.84
C SER A 168 9.75 0.73 -45.90
N ILE A 169 10.89 1.36 -45.79
CA ILE A 169 11.26 2.72 -46.15
C ILE A 169 12.48 3.20 -45.32
N SER A 170 13.57 3.33 -46.11
CA SER A 170 14.68 4.30 -46.02
C SER A 170 15.43 4.55 -44.71
N ASN A 171 16.74 4.28 -44.87
CA ASN A 171 17.89 4.92 -44.24
C ASN A 171 17.60 6.27 -43.54
N SER A 172 17.63 6.24 -42.21
CA SER A 172 18.08 7.41 -41.46
C SER A 172 18.83 6.91 -40.22
N THR A 173 20.05 7.36 -40.12
CA THR A 173 20.99 7.20 -39.02
C THR A 173 20.30 7.38 -37.69
N VAL A 174 20.19 6.26 -36.92
CA VAL A 174 19.73 6.31 -35.56
C VAL A 174 20.85 6.79 -34.68
N ASP A 175 20.86 8.10 -34.40
CA ASP A 175 21.63 8.66 -33.31
C ASP A 175 21.18 8.02 -31.99
N THR A 176 22.04 7.15 -31.47
CA THR A 176 21.86 6.48 -30.18
C THR A 176 22.16 7.48 -29.04
N GLU A 177 21.44 8.56 -28.97
CA GLU A 177 21.36 9.36 -27.75
C GLU A 177 20.28 8.75 -26.84
N THR A 178 20.74 7.89 -25.96
CA THR A 178 19.98 7.51 -24.76
C THR A 178 19.80 8.77 -23.91
N LYS A 179 18.82 9.60 -24.26
CA LYS A 179 18.40 10.71 -23.38
C LYS A 179 17.93 10.09 -22.08
N ARG A 180 18.85 9.99 -21.10
CA ARG A 180 18.48 9.83 -19.70
C ARG A 180 17.42 10.89 -19.41
N LYS A 181 16.15 10.50 -19.33
CA LYS A 181 15.10 11.37 -18.83
C LYS A 181 15.59 11.88 -17.48
N LYS A 182 15.92 13.17 -17.39
CA LYS A 182 16.20 13.81 -16.12
C LYS A 182 15.00 13.54 -15.23
N PHE A 183 15.22 12.86 -14.11
CA PHE A 183 14.23 12.64 -13.08
C PHE A 183 13.68 14.02 -12.69
N LYS A 184 12.48 14.33 -13.14
CA LYS A 184 11.75 15.49 -12.65
C LYS A 184 11.03 15.03 -11.40
N PHE A 185 11.58 15.41 -10.27
CA PHE A 185 10.94 15.23 -8.96
C PHE A 185 9.60 15.97 -9.00
N ASP A 186 8.52 15.26 -9.19
CA ASP A 186 7.18 15.84 -9.24
C ASP A 186 6.62 15.91 -7.82
N LEU A 187 6.81 17.08 -7.21
CA LEU A 187 6.36 17.35 -5.84
C LEU A 187 4.85 17.10 -5.66
N LYS A 188 4.06 17.17 -6.74
CA LYS A 188 2.62 16.87 -6.72
C LYS A 188 2.33 15.38 -6.48
N LYS A 189 3.26 14.49 -6.84
CA LYS A 189 3.13 13.05 -6.57
C LYS A 189 3.40 12.73 -5.09
N LEU A 190 4.14 13.57 -4.38
CA LEU A 190 4.43 13.43 -2.95
C LEU A 190 3.30 13.90 -2.04
N LEU A 191 2.36 14.68 -2.57
CA LEU A 191 1.21 15.22 -1.83
C LEU A 191 -0.09 14.70 -2.44
N PRO A 192 -0.38 13.39 -2.33
CA PRO A 192 -1.65 12.86 -2.78
C PRO A 192 -2.80 13.50 -1.96
N PRO A 193 -4.03 13.59 -2.52
CA PRO A 193 -5.14 14.27 -1.88
C PRO A 193 -5.43 13.85 -0.42
N PRO A 194 -5.32 12.57 -0.03
CA PRO A 194 -5.50 12.18 1.36
C PRO A 194 -4.47 12.80 2.32
N LEU A 195 -3.23 12.96 1.86
CA LEU A 195 -2.18 13.62 2.65
C LEU A 195 -2.44 15.13 2.78
N LEU A 196 -3.02 15.77 1.76
CA LEU A 196 -3.49 17.14 1.86
C LEU A 196 -4.60 17.27 2.90
N GLY A 197 -5.57 16.33 2.92
CA GLY A 197 -6.61 16.25 3.95
C GLY A 197 -6.02 16.18 5.36
N PHE A 198 -4.98 15.36 5.55
CA PHE A 198 -4.24 15.25 6.80
C PHE A 198 -3.58 16.58 7.22
N PHE A 199 -2.84 17.23 6.33
CA PHE A 199 -2.19 18.51 6.68
C PHE A 199 -3.20 19.63 6.95
N VAL A 200 -4.31 19.68 6.22
CA VAL A 200 -5.38 20.65 6.51
C VAL A 200 -5.99 20.36 7.87
N ALA A 201 -6.21 19.10 8.21
CA ALA A 201 -6.71 18.73 9.55
C ALA A 201 -5.74 19.14 10.67
N LEU A 202 -4.42 18.98 10.47
CA LEU A 202 -3.43 19.45 11.45
C LEU A 202 -3.50 20.96 11.66
N ILE A 203 -3.75 21.75 10.61
CA ILE A 203 -3.94 23.21 10.73
C ILE A 203 -5.17 23.50 11.62
N PHE A 204 -6.30 22.83 11.36
CA PHE A 204 -7.50 22.98 12.19
C PHE A 204 -7.25 22.58 13.63
N LEU A 205 -6.52 21.48 13.86
CA LEU A 205 -6.16 20.98 15.18
C LEU A 205 -5.27 21.98 15.94
N PHE A 206 -4.19 22.48 15.31
CA PHE A 206 -3.24 23.41 15.94
C PHE A 206 -3.85 24.76 16.29
N PHE A 207 -4.74 25.27 15.42
CA PHE A 207 -5.39 26.56 15.63
C PHE A 207 -6.74 26.44 16.34
N GLU A 208 -7.11 25.23 16.77
CA GLU A 208 -8.40 24.93 17.44
C GLU A 208 -9.61 25.49 16.66
N ILE A 209 -9.55 25.40 15.31
CA ILE A 209 -10.60 25.95 14.45
C ILE A 209 -11.85 25.06 14.57
N PRO A 210 -12.99 25.59 15.03
CA PRO A 210 -14.20 24.80 15.16
C PRO A 210 -14.76 24.44 13.78
N LEU A 211 -15.10 23.16 13.59
CA LEU A 211 -15.76 22.69 12.38
C LEU A 211 -17.28 22.82 12.55
N ALA A 212 -17.94 23.48 11.60
CA ALA A 212 -19.40 23.61 11.61
C ALA A 212 -20.05 22.20 11.58
N PRO A 213 -21.11 21.93 12.37
CA PRO A 213 -21.73 20.61 12.46
C PRO A 213 -22.17 20.02 11.11
N ILE A 214 -22.67 20.89 10.21
CA ILE A 214 -23.07 20.48 8.85
C ILE A 214 -21.87 19.95 8.07
N LEU A 215 -20.72 20.64 8.12
CA LEU A 215 -19.50 20.20 7.43
C LEU A 215 -18.97 18.90 8.04
N HIS A 216 -18.95 18.81 9.37
CA HIS A 216 -18.54 17.60 10.07
C HIS A 216 -19.36 16.38 9.62
N THR A 217 -20.69 16.48 9.64
CA THR A 217 -21.59 15.41 9.21
C THR A 217 -21.38 15.03 7.74
N THR A 218 -21.25 16.05 6.85
CA THR A 218 -21.03 15.81 5.41
C THR A 218 -19.71 15.09 5.15
N LEU A 219 -18.63 15.54 5.82
CA LEU A 219 -17.31 14.91 5.66
C LEU A 219 -17.28 13.50 6.25
N ASN A 220 -18.01 13.24 7.34
CA ASN A 220 -18.17 11.89 7.88
C ASN A 220 -18.84 10.96 6.86
N TYR A 221 -19.96 11.36 6.26
CA TYR A 221 -20.62 10.55 5.22
C TYR A 221 -19.68 10.22 4.05
N LEU A 222 -18.86 11.18 3.63
CA LEU A 222 -17.87 10.93 2.58
C LEU A 222 -16.77 9.96 3.06
N GLY A 223 -16.30 10.10 4.29
CA GLY A 223 -15.29 9.22 4.90
C GLY A 223 -15.80 7.79 5.06
N ASP A 224 -17.05 7.60 5.47
CA ASP A 224 -17.68 6.29 5.66
C ASP A 224 -17.80 5.50 4.36
N MET A 225 -17.81 6.17 3.21
CA MET A 225 -17.81 5.53 1.89
C MET A 225 -16.46 4.86 1.54
N VAL A 226 -15.36 5.25 2.19
CA VAL A 226 -14.01 4.75 1.86
C VAL A 226 -13.95 3.24 1.91
N THR A 227 -14.32 2.64 3.03
CA THR A 227 -14.22 1.20 3.27
C THR A 227 -15.04 0.39 2.25
N PRO A 228 -16.37 0.57 2.10
CA PRO A 228 -17.14 -0.27 1.20
C PRO A 228 -16.75 -0.06 -0.27
N LEU A 229 -16.51 1.18 -0.69
CA LEU A 229 -16.15 1.46 -2.08
C LEU A 229 -14.76 0.91 -2.43
N SER A 230 -13.79 1.00 -1.51
CA SER A 230 -12.44 0.46 -1.74
C SER A 230 -12.46 -1.06 -1.86
N LEU A 231 -13.24 -1.75 -1.03
CA LEU A 231 -13.35 -3.22 -1.09
C LEU A 231 -14.04 -3.69 -2.38
N ILE A 232 -15.10 -3.01 -2.82
CA ILE A 232 -15.74 -3.27 -4.12
C ILE A 232 -14.75 -2.99 -5.26
N TYR A 233 -14.01 -1.88 -5.20
CA TYR A 233 -12.97 -1.55 -6.18
C TYR A 233 -11.92 -2.65 -6.31
N ILE A 234 -11.43 -3.20 -5.19
CA ILE A 234 -10.49 -4.31 -5.19
C ILE A 234 -11.07 -5.52 -5.91
N GLY A 235 -12.34 -5.86 -5.65
CA GLY A 235 -13.03 -6.95 -6.34
C GLY A 235 -13.09 -6.74 -7.86
N ILE A 236 -13.37 -5.52 -8.31
CA ILE A 236 -13.39 -5.17 -9.73
C ILE A 236 -11.99 -5.34 -10.35
N VAL A 237 -10.96 -4.82 -9.68
CA VAL A 237 -9.56 -4.93 -10.16
C VAL A 237 -9.10 -6.38 -10.23
N LEU A 238 -9.44 -7.21 -9.23
CA LEU A 238 -9.15 -8.64 -9.23
C LEU A 238 -9.79 -9.36 -10.42
N HIS A 239 -11.03 -9.00 -10.77
CA HIS A 239 -11.72 -9.57 -11.93
C HIS A 239 -11.03 -9.15 -13.24
N ASP A 240 -10.71 -7.86 -13.40
CA ASP A 240 -10.10 -7.31 -14.63
C ASP A 240 -8.70 -7.86 -14.87
N ALA A 241 -7.92 -8.07 -13.81
CA ALA A 241 -6.59 -8.65 -13.91
C ALA A 241 -6.59 -10.13 -14.33
N GLY A 242 -7.65 -10.87 -14.01
CA GLY A 242 -7.81 -12.30 -14.37
C GLY A 242 -6.87 -13.24 -13.60
N LEU A 243 -7.39 -14.36 -13.09
CA LEU A 243 -6.63 -15.33 -12.29
C LEU A 243 -5.45 -15.98 -13.05
N LYS A 244 -5.43 -15.91 -14.38
CA LYS A 244 -4.36 -16.49 -15.23
C LYS A 244 -3.03 -15.73 -15.17
N SER A 245 -3.02 -14.47 -14.69
CA SER A 245 -1.79 -13.69 -14.51
C SER A 245 -0.99 -14.09 -13.26
N MET A 246 -1.54 -14.98 -12.43
CA MET A 246 -0.90 -15.46 -11.20
C MET A 246 0.16 -16.53 -11.55
N SER A 247 1.42 -16.12 -11.71
CA SER A 247 2.53 -17.07 -11.83
C SER A 247 3.30 -17.16 -10.53
N LEU A 248 3.30 -18.33 -9.90
CA LEU A 248 4.12 -18.63 -8.72
C LEU A 248 5.50 -19.10 -9.19
N ASN A 249 6.39 -18.16 -9.42
CA ASN A 249 7.81 -18.43 -9.65
C ASN A 249 8.63 -18.11 -8.37
N LYS A 250 9.93 -18.43 -8.40
CA LYS A 250 10.82 -18.19 -7.25
C LYS A 250 10.83 -16.73 -6.79
N ASP A 251 10.70 -15.79 -7.72
CA ASP A 251 10.72 -14.35 -7.43
C ASP A 251 9.41 -13.94 -6.73
N SER A 252 8.26 -14.47 -7.21
CA SER A 252 6.95 -14.26 -6.57
C SER A 252 6.93 -14.85 -5.15
N ILE A 253 7.40 -16.08 -4.98
CA ILE A 253 7.45 -16.74 -3.67
C ILE A 253 8.38 -15.97 -2.71
N GLY A 254 9.55 -15.56 -3.19
CA GLY A 254 10.48 -14.75 -2.39
C GLY A 254 9.86 -13.42 -1.97
N GLY A 255 9.17 -12.73 -2.88
CA GLY A 255 8.44 -11.50 -2.58
C GLY A 255 7.32 -11.70 -1.56
N ILE A 256 6.54 -12.78 -1.68
CA ILE A 256 5.46 -13.16 -0.75
C ILE A 256 6.02 -13.41 0.66
N ILE A 257 7.10 -14.20 0.78
CA ILE A 257 7.77 -14.44 2.07
C ILE A 257 8.31 -13.11 2.62
N GLY A 258 8.93 -12.30 1.77
CA GLY A 258 9.41 -10.97 2.15
C GLY A 258 8.29 -10.10 2.74
N ARG A 259 7.11 -10.13 2.12
CA ARG A 259 5.98 -9.29 2.51
C ARG A 259 5.27 -9.78 3.77
N PHE A 260 4.88 -11.05 3.81
CA PHE A 260 4.01 -11.56 4.88
C PHE A 260 4.77 -12.14 6.08
N VAL A 261 6.07 -12.37 5.95
CA VAL A 261 6.89 -12.92 7.03
C VAL A 261 7.99 -11.95 7.43
N ILE A 262 8.85 -11.54 6.48
CA ILE A 262 10.04 -10.76 6.80
C ILE A 262 9.69 -9.32 7.19
N SER A 263 8.79 -8.67 6.45
CA SER A 263 8.40 -7.27 6.73
C SER A 263 7.78 -7.10 8.12
N PRO A 264 6.77 -7.89 8.55
CA PRO A 264 6.24 -7.80 9.92
C PRO A 264 7.26 -8.18 11.00
N ILE A 265 8.15 -9.13 10.73
CA ILE A 265 9.25 -9.45 11.66
C ILE A 265 10.19 -8.25 11.80
N ILE A 266 10.58 -7.58 10.71
CA ILE A 266 11.42 -6.38 10.77
C ILE A 266 10.73 -5.31 11.63
N MET A 267 9.46 -5.01 11.37
CA MET A 267 8.70 -4.03 12.15
C MET A 267 8.69 -4.38 13.62
N PHE A 268 8.37 -5.62 13.95
CA PHE A 268 8.34 -6.10 15.33
C PHE A 268 9.72 -6.01 15.98
N CYS A 269 10.78 -6.44 15.30
CA CYS A 269 12.15 -6.37 15.82
C CYS A 269 12.62 -4.92 16.05
N VAL A 270 12.24 -3.99 15.16
CA VAL A 270 12.55 -2.56 15.33
C VAL A 270 11.85 -2.01 16.57
N ILE A 271 10.57 -2.30 16.76
CA ILE A 271 9.82 -1.85 17.93
C ILE A 271 10.43 -2.41 19.22
N MET A 272 10.71 -3.71 19.24
CA MET A 272 11.36 -4.34 20.41
C MET A 272 12.78 -3.79 20.64
N GLY A 273 13.53 -3.54 19.58
CA GLY A 273 14.85 -2.90 19.65
C GLY A 273 14.79 -1.48 20.25
N LEU A 274 13.78 -0.70 19.91
CA LEU A 274 13.55 0.62 20.51
C LEU A 274 13.14 0.49 21.98
N GLN A 275 12.30 -0.46 22.32
CA GLN A 275 11.84 -0.69 23.68
C GLN A 275 12.99 -1.12 24.60
N TYR A 276 13.74 -2.15 24.22
CA TYR A 276 14.80 -2.72 25.08
C TYR A 276 16.14 -1.98 24.95
N GLY A 277 16.43 -1.38 23.78
CA GLY A 277 17.70 -0.68 23.54
C GLY A 277 17.67 0.80 23.91
N ALA A 278 16.56 1.50 23.66
CA ALA A 278 16.42 2.93 23.90
C ALA A 278 15.42 3.28 25.01
N GLY A 279 14.75 2.30 25.62
CA GLY A 279 13.73 2.53 26.65
C GLY A 279 12.45 3.19 26.11
N ILE A 280 12.22 3.12 24.79
CA ILE A 280 11.06 3.71 24.13
C ILE A 280 9.92 2.68 24.11
N VAL A 281 8.90 2.86 24.92
CA VAL A 281 7.73 1.98 24.98
C VAL A 281 6.63 2.57 24.11
N LEU A 282 6.14 1.78 23.17
CA LEU A 282 4.95 2.12 22.37
C LEU A 282 3.72 1.45 22.98
N GLU A 283 2.56 2.08 22.80
CA GLU A 283 1.30 1.50 23.22
C GLU A 283 0.99 0.20 22.45
N PRO A 284 0.31 -0.79 23.07
CA PRO A 284 -0.02 -2.06 22.42
C PRO A 284 -0.76 -1.86 21.09
N ILE A 285 -1.71 -0.92 21.02
CA ILE A 285 -2.45 -0.59 19.81
C ILE A 285 -1.55 -0.08 18.69
N ALA A 286 -0.49 0.69 19.02
CA ALA A 286 0.50 1.15 18.05
C ALA A 286 1.31 -0.04 17.49
N ILE A 287 1.76 -0.92 18.38
CA ILE A 287 2.55 -2.10 18.00
C ILE A 287 1.76 -2.97 17.04
N ILE A 288 0.53 -3.31 17.40
CA ILE A 288 -0.36 -4.16 16.57
C ILE A 288 -0.64 -3.47 15.23
N THR A 289 -0.97 -2.18 15.26
CA THR A 289 -1.22 -1.39 14.04
C THR A 289 -0.04 -1.46 13.09
N PHE A 290 1.17 -1.17 13.55
CA PHE A 290 2.36 -1.15 12.69
C PHE A 290 2.72 -2.54 12.15
N VAL A 291 2.66 -3.58 12.99
CA VAL A 291 2.97 -4.95 12.56
C VAL A 291 1.95 -5.46 11.54
N VAL A 292 0.65 -5.25 11.79
CA VAL A 292 -0.41 -5.65 10.85
C VAL A 292 -0.31 -4.88 9.54
N GLN A 293 -0.07 -3.56 9.58
CA GLN A 293 0.12 -2.77 8.37
C GLN A 293 1.35 -3.20 7.57
N SER A 294 2.46 -3.51 8.24
CA SER A 294 3.67 -3.99 7.56
C SER A 294 3.49 -5.32 6.82
N ALA A 295 2.42 -6.05 7.10
CA ALA A 295 2.00 -7.26 6.37
C ALA A 295 0.87 -6.98 5.36
N GLY A 296 0.55 -5.72 5.06
CA GLY A 296 -0.42 -5.35 4.04
C GLY A 296 -0.06 -5.91 2.65
N PRO A 297 -1.02 -6.13 1.73
CA PRO A 297 -0.70 -6.57 0.37
C PRO A 297 0.06 -5.48 -0.38
N VAL A 298 0.77 -5.85 -1.45
CA VAL A 298 1.56 -4.88 -2.22
C VAL A 298 0.71 -3.74 -2.80
N ILE A 299 1.33 -2.59 -3.00
CA ILE A 299 0.67 -1.39 -3.51
C ILE A 299 -0.11 -1.65 -4.81
N ALA A 300 -1.36 -1.18 -4.87
CA ALA A 300 -2.23 -1.37 -6.03
C ALA A 300 -1.76 -0.62 -7.29
N VAL A 301 -0.97 0.43 -7.14
CA VAL A 301 -0.43 1.21 -8.27
C VAL A 301 0.79 0.54 -8.93
N LEU A 302 1.31 -0.54 -8.37
CA LEU A 302 2.51 -1.23 -8.87
C LEU A 302 2.45 -1.58 -10.37
N PRO A 303 1.35 -2.14 -10.91
CA PRO A 303 1.25 -2.42 -12.34
C PRO A 303 1.29 -1.16 -13.21
N ILE A 304 0.70 -0.06 -12.74
CA ILE A 304 0.68 1.21 -13.47
C ILE A 304 2.11 1.74 -13.60
N VAL A 305 2.84 1.79 -12.48
CA VAL A 305 4.23 2.25 -12.46
C VAL A 305 5.12 1.32 -13.29
N ALA A 306 4.93 0.00 -13.20
CA ALA A 306 5.68 -0.98 -14.00
C ALA A 306 5.46 -0.77 -15.50
N ASN A 307 4.23 -0.49 -15.93
CA ASN A 307 3.91 -0.23 -17.33
C ASN A 307 4.55 1.08 -17.83
N GLU A 308 4.44 2.17 -17.05
CA GLU A 308 5.04 3.47 -17.40
C GLU A 308 6.57 3.39 -17.47
N SER A 309 7.18 2.59 -16.60
CA SER A 309 8.63 2.39 -16.53
C SER A 309 9.14 1.31 -17.49
N LYS A 310 8.27 0.69 -18.30
CA LYS A 310 8.60 -0.44 -19.19
C LYS A 310 9.24 -1.63 -18.46
N ALA A 311 8.80 -1.88 -17.24
CA ALA A 311 9.17 -3.02 -16.41
C ALA A 311 8.21 -4.22 -16.67
N ASP A 312 8.36 -5.33 -15.94
CA ASP A 312 7.56 -6.54 -16.13
C ASP A 312 6.13 -6.36 -15.58
N LEU A 313 5.22 -5.83 -16.43
CA LEU A 313 3.82 -5.60 -16.08
C LEU A 313 3.07 -6.89 -15.66
N PRO A 314 3.18 -8.04 -16.36
CA PRO A 314 2.57 -9.30 -15.91
C PRO A 314 3.01 -9.71 -14.51
N PHE A 315 4.30 -9.59 -14.20
CA PHE A 315 4.83 -9.90 -12.87
C PHE A 315 4.26 -8.96 -11.80
N ALA A 316 4.24 -7.65 -12.04
CA ALA A 316 3.66 -6.67 -11.12
C ALA A 316 2.17 -6.93 -10.85
N THR A 317 1.39 -7.21 -11.91
CA THR A 317 -0.04 -7.50 -11.79
C THR A 317 -0.28 -8.79 -11.01
N GLY A 318 0.48 -9.85 -11.31
CA GLY A 318 0.41 -11.13 -10.60
C GLY A 318 0.70 -10.98 -9.11
N LEU A 319 1.70 -10.17 -8.72
CA LEU A 319 2.04 -9.92 -7.32
C LEU A 319 0.91 -9.20 -6.57
N VAL A 320 0.30 -8.17 -7.17
CA VAL A 320 -0.85 -7.47 -6.56
C VAL A 320 -1.98 -8.43 -6.26
N MET A 321 -2.32 -9.30 -7.22
CA MET A 321 -3.40 -10.28 -7.05
C MET A 321 -3.09 -11.30 -5.97
N ILE A 322 -1.93 -11.96 -6.07
CA ILE A 322 -1.52 -13.00 -5.13
C ILE A 322 -1.45 -12.43 -3.71
N SER A 323 -0.81 -11.27 -3.54
CA SER A 323 -0.70 -10.66 -2.21
C SER A 323 -2.05 -10.24 -1.64
N THR A 324 -2.97 -9.74 -2.45
CA THR A 324 -4.32 -9.38 -2.00
C THR A 324 -5.11 -10.60 -1.52
N ILE A 325 -5.00 -11.73 -2.22
CA ILE A 325 -5.68 -12.98 -1.82
C ILE A 325 -5.03 -13.54 -0.54
N LEU A 326 -3.70 -13.61 -0.51
CA LEU A 326 -2.98 -14.16 0.64
C LEU A 326 -3.14 -13.31 1.90
N PHE A 327 -3.34 -12.02 1.77
CA PHE A 327 -3.56 -11.11 2.89
C PHE A 327 -4.74 -11.53 3.75
N VAL A 328 -5.83 -12.04 3.15
CA VAL A 328 -7.02 -12.53 3.86
C VAL A 328 -6.66 -13.65 4.85
N VAL A 329 -5.66 -14.47 4.52
CA VAL A 329 -5.20 -15.57 5.37
C VAL A 329 -4.07 -15.12 6.31
N ALA A 330 -3.21 -14.22 5.83
CA ALA A 330 -2.04 -13.77 6.59
C ALA A 330 -2.43 -12.97 7.85
N ILE A 331 -3.44 -12.11 7.75
CA ILE A 331 -3.84 -11.26 8.89
C ILE A 331 -4.30 -12.05 10.10
N PRO A 332 -5.23 -13.02 10.00
CA PRO A 332 -5.60 -13.85 11.16
C PRO A 332 -4.42 -14.56 11.81
N ILE A 333 -3.47 -15.04 11.00
CA ILE A 333 -2.26 -15.72 11.50
C ILE A 333 -1.38 -14.74 12.28
N ILE A 334 -1.15 -13.54 11.76
CA ILE A 334 -0.35 -12.52 12.42
C ILE A 334 -1.01 -12.08 13.73
N MET A 335 -2.33 -11.88 13.72
CA MET A 335 -3.10 -11.53 14.91
C MET A 335 -2.99 -12.60 15.99
N GLU A 336 -3.10 -13.88 15.63
CA GLU A 336 -2.93 -14.98 16.56
C GLU A 336 -1.51 -15.01 17.14
N ILE A 337 -0.48 -14.83 16.32
CA ILE A 337 0.91 -14.75 16.77
C ILE A 337 1.10 -13.61 17.77
N LEU A 338 0.59 -12.40 17.46
CA LEU A 338 0.68 -11.25 18.36
C LEU A 338 0.00 -11.50 19.69
N THR A 339 -1.17 -12.13 19.66
CA THR A 339 -1.90 -12.55 20.89
C THR A 339 -1.13 -13.57 21.71
N MET A 340 -0.50 -14.58 21.07
CA MET A 340 0.32 -15.60 21.75
C MET A 340 1.54 -15.02 22.46
N ILE A 341 2.11 -13.93 21.94
CA ILE A 341 3.24 -13.23 22.58
C ILE A 341 2.80 -12.13 23.56
N GLY A 342 1.48 -12.07 23.87
CA GLY A 342 0.93 -11.19 24.90
C GLY A 342 0.68 -9.75 24.45
N ILE A 343 0.67 -9.49 23.13
CA ILE A 343 0.34 -8.18 22.57
C ILE A 343 -1.12 -8.22 22.09
N THR A 344 -1.99 -7.60 22.84
CA THR A 344 -3.44 -7.50 22.53
C THR A 344 -3.85 -6.04 22.48
N ALA A 345 -4.78 -5.70 21.57
CA ALA A 345 -5.40 -4.37 21.51
C ALA A 345 -6.41 -4.19 22.65
#